data_6b6dd18d77511a389b51d9b4e0d79cc9
#
_entry.id   6b6dd18d77511a389b51d9b4e0d79cc9
#
_cell.length_a   1.000
_cell.length_b   1.000
_cell.length_c   1.000
_cell.angle_alpha   90.00
_cell.angle_beta   90.00
_cell.angle_gamma   90.00
#
_symmetry.space_group_name_H-M   'P 1'
#
loop_
_entity.id
_entity.type
_entity.pdbx_description
1 polymer ?
#
loop_
_entity_poly.entity_id
_entity_poly.type
_entity_poly.pdbx_seq_one_letter_code
_entity_poly.pdbx_strand_id
1 'polypeptide(L)'
;MKKMQHIRTHRQLYRVIGVSTASIPFLALSRNSAPAQTIFRSIRHCLLRGTKISTPSGDRPVEELQIGDEVWTLAGRKAIKWIGYNKFTKEEGSPWQDSVMPVRVARFALNDDSPRRDLYLSPRQCIFINEALIPVMYLINEASIALGVPSDMSALESYHVEFDTHEVIFAEGASVESYDGWNREVFSNFVQYERLYGREHRSSMKPFAPVLSYDGRAQELKGLIRSLVSDVVVDIRDPIQIAYDQLAKRAEAMLV
;
A
#
# COMPACT_ATOMS: atom_id res chain seq x y z
N MET A 1 26.39 -0.01 -26.25
CA MET A 1 26.59 0.72 -24.99
C MET A 1 25.68 1.96 -24.91
N LYS A 2 24.34 1.83 -24.93
CA LYS A 2 23.41 3.00 -24.87
C LYS A 2 22.14 2.76 -24.05
N LYS A 3 22.10 1.74 -23.16
CA LYS A 3 20.88 1.39 -22.40
C LYS A 3 20.94 1.65 -20.88
N MET A 4 22.03 2.21 -20.35
CA MET A 4 22.18 2.40 -18.89
C MET A 4 21.95 3.82 -18.37
N GLN A 5 21.54 4.77 -19.19
CA GLN A 5 21.35 6.17 -18.74
C GLN A 5 19.91 6.53 -18.33
N HIS A 6 18.91 5.67 -18.63
CA HIS A 6 17.50 6.03 -18.37
C HIS A 6 16.99 5.68 -16.97
N ILE A 7 17.68 4.80 -16.24
CA ILE A 7 17.22 4.33 -14.91
C ILE A 7 17.43 5.39 -13.79
N ARG A 8 18.29 6.38 -14.01
CA ARG A 8 18.57 7.41 -12.99
C ARG A 8 17.51 8.52 -12.89
N THR A 9 16.66 8.70 -13.89
CA THR A 9 15.77 9.86 -14.00
C THR A 9 14.48 9.71 -13.17
N HIS A 10 13.94 8.51 -13.01
CA HIS A 10 12.68 8.29 -12.29
C HIS A 10 12.82 8.35 -10.75
N ARG A 11 14.00 8.06 -10.20
CA ARG A 11 14.25 8.27 -8.76
C ARG A 11 14.16 9.73 -8.31
N GLN A 12 14.33 10.68 -9.23
CA GLN A 12 14.23 12.12 -8.91
C GLN A 12 12.78 12.59 -8.85
N LEU A 13 11.84 11.96 -9.57
CA LEU A 13 10.43 12.40 -9.59
C LEU A 13 9.75 12.19 -8.24
N TYR A 14 10.02 11.08 -7.55
CA TYR A 14 9.45 10.84 -6.20
C TYR A 14 10.12 11.64 -5.09
N ARG A 15 11.33 12.16 -5.29
CA ARG A 15 11.98 13.10 -4.36
C ARG A 15 11.34 14.49 -4.37
N VAL A 16 10.67 14.88 -5.45
CA VAL A 16 10.08 16.22 -5.58
C VAL A 16 8.70 16.33 -4.91
N ILE A 17 8.02 15.20 -4.65
CA ILE A 17 6.70 15.20 -4.01
C ILE A 17 6.79 15.23 -2.48
N GLY A 18 7.96 15.09 -1.90
CA GLY A 18 8.17 14.91 -0.46
C GLY A 18 8.76 16.08 0.33
N VAL A 19 9.39 17.08 -0.27
CA VAL A 19 9.96 18.22 0.48
C VAL A 19 10.10 19.44 -0.42
N SER A 20 9.28 20.45 -0.22
CA SER A 20 9.63 21.84 -0.52
C SER A 20 8.99 22.76 0.52
N THR A 21 9.78 23.14 1.49
CA THR A 21 9.57 24.38 2.25
C THR A 21 10.35 25.49 1.54
N ALA A 22 9.73 26.17 0.61
CA ALA A 22 10.20 27.45 0.11
C ALA A 22 9.00 28.40 0.05
N SER A 23 9.12 29.47 0.81
CA SER A 23 8.14 30.54 0.95
C SER A 23 7.87 31.22 -0.39
N ILE A 24 6.60 31.25 -0.82
CA ILE A 24 6.11 32.11 -1.90
C ILE A 24 4.92 32.91 -1.35
N PRO A 25 4.80 34.22 -1.69
CA PRO A 25 3.86 35.10 -1.02
C PRO A 25 2.41 34.84 -1.43
N PHE A 26 1.57 35.02 -0.43
CA PHE A 26 0.12 34.92 -0.42
C PHE A 26 -0.52 35.86 -1.45
N LEU A 27 -1.19 35.29 -2.44
CA LEU A 27 -2.24 35.98 -3.20
C LEU A 27 -3.53 35.17 -3.06
N ALA A 28 -4.48 35.77 -2.40
CA ALA A 28 -5.80 35.24 -2.13
C ALA A 28 -6.63 35.17 -3.40
N LEU A 29 -7.14 33.96 -3.75
CA LEU A 29 -8.32 33.83 -4.60
C LEU A 29 -9.08 32.52 -4.31
N SER A 30 -10.35 32.73 -3.95
CA SER A 30 -11.52 31.86 -4.07
C SER A 30 -11.60 30.58 -3.24
N ARG A 31 -12.51 30.62 -2.31
CA ARG A 31 -13.13 29.54 -1.52
C ARG A 31 -13.83 28.55 -2.45
N ASN A 32 -13.68 27.28 -2.13
CA ASN A 32 -14.39 26.06 -2.52
C ASN A 32 -13.60 25.09 -3.43
N SER A 33 -12.44 24.66 -2.96
CA SER A 33 -11.89 23.37 -3.33
C SER A 33 -11.16 22.81 -2.10
N ALA A 34 -11.58 21.66 -1.62
CA ALA A 34 -10.86 20.94 -0.59
C ALA A 34 -9.40 20.79 -1.05
N PRO A 35 -8.41 21.10 -0.20
CA PRO A 35 -7.03 21.08 -0.63
C PRO A 35 -6.63 19.66 -1.04
N ALA A 36 -5.93 19.52 -2.16
CA ALA A 36 -5.41 18.25 -2.70
C ALA A 36 -4.66 17.39 -1.66
N GLN A 37 -4.12 18.01 -0.62
CA GLN A 37 -3.50 17.32 0.52
C GLN A 37 -4.45 16.44 1.33
N THR A 38 -5.76 16.72 1.32
CA THR A 38 -6.76 15.91 2.02
C THR A 38 -7.03 14.61 1.25
N ILE A 39 -6.95 14.64 -0.07
CA ILE A 39 -7.21 13.48 -0.94
C ILE A 39 -6.06 12.45 -0.84
N PHE A 40 -4.80 12.90 -0.79
CA PHE A 40 -3.65 12.00 -0.54
C PHE A 40 -3.67 11.31 0.84
N ARG A 41 -4.40 11.86 1.81
CA ARG A 41 -4.64 11.21 3.11
C ARG A 41 -5.68 10.10 3.05
N SER A 42 -6.54 10.09 2.02
CA SER A 42 -7.75 9.26 1.95
C SER A 42 -7.51 7.83 1.48
N ILE A 43 -6.49 7.55 0.65
CA ILE A 43 -6.29 6.25 0.01
C ILE A 43 -5.02 5.62 0.57
N ARG A 44 -5.09 5.15 1.83
CA ARG A 44 -3.85 4.68 2.46
C ARG A 44 -3.57 3.20 2.32
N HIS A 45 -4.57 2.35 2.29
CA HIS A 45 -4.34 0.90 2.39
C HIS A 45 -5.51 0.16 1.74
N CYS A 46 -5.59 0.06 0.41
CA CYS A 46 -6.75 -0.53 -0.26
C CYS A 46 -6.41 -1.70 -1.17
N LEU A 47 -7.32 -2.68 -1.15
CA LEU A 47 -7.44 -3.77 -2.10
C LEU A 47 -8.54 -3.41 -3.11
N LEU A 48 -8.33 -3.61 -4.40
CA LEU A 48 -9.36 -3.37 -5.38
C LEU A 48 -10.40 -4.50 -5.41
N ARG A 49 -11.61 -4.15 -5.85
CA ARG A 49 -12.68 -5.11 -6.15
C ARG A 49 -12.15 -6.28 -6.98
N GLY A 50 -12.62 -7.48 -6.69
CA GLY A 50 -12.20 -8.72 -7.36
C GLY A 50 -10.95 -9.35 -6.77
N THR A 51 -10.22 -8.66 -5.88
CA THR A 51 -9.08 -9.24 -5.17
C THR A 51 -9.54 -10.41 -4.31
N LYS A 52 -8.99 -11.58 -4.52
CA LYS A 52 -9.33 -12.77 -3.74
C LYS A 52 -8.53 -12.84 -2.45
N ILE A 53 -9.26 -12.99 -1.35
CA ILE A 53 -8.74 -13.13 0.00
C ILE A 53 -8.87 -14.58 0.44
N SER A 54 -7.81 -15.13 1.01
CA SER A 54 -7.80 -16.52 1.47
C SER A 54 -8.63 -16.69 2.74
N THR A 55 -9.63 -17.58 2.65
CA THR A 55 -10.52 -17.93 3.77
C THR A 55 -10.46 -19.44 4.06
N PRO A 56 -10.96 -19.92 5.21
CA PRO A 56 -11.03 -21.35 5.49
C PRO A 56 -11.87 -22.15 4.49
N SER A 57 -12.81 -21.48 3.80
CA SER A 57 -13.66 -22.10 2.76
C SER A 57 -13.12 -21.94 1.33
N GLY A 58 -11.89 -21.44 1.18
CA GLY A 58 -11.25 -21.11 -0.10
C GLY A 58 -11.15 -19.61 -0.35
N ASP A 59 -10.60 -19.23 -1.48
CA ASP A 59 -10.39 -17.83 -1.84
C ASP A 59 -11.71 -17.15 -2.24
N ARG A 60 -12.04 -16.02 -1.60
CA ARG A 60 -13.26 -15.25 -1.88
C ARG A 60 -12.91 -13.82 -2.30
N PRO A 61 -13.65 -13.23 -3.28
CA PRO A 61 -13.52 -11.82 -3.62
C PRO A 61 -13.74 -10.92 -2.38
N VAL A 62 -12.94 -9.89 -2.24
CA VAL A 62 -12.99 -8.99 -1.07
C VAL A 62 -14.34 -8.32 -0.90
N GLU A 63 -15.04 -8.01 -2.00
CA GLU A 63 -16.38 -7.43 -2.00
C GLU A 63 -17.48 -8.39 -1.52
N GLU A 64 -17.22 -9.68 -1.48
CA GLU A 64 -18.17 -10.71 -0.99
C GLU A 64 -17.96 -11.06 0.48
N LEU A 65 -16.89 -10.54 1.10
CA LEU A 65 -16.63 -10.76 2.51
C LEU A 65 -17.57 -9.94 3.37
N GLN A 66 -17.88 -10.46 4.56
CA GLN A 66 -18.76 -9.84 5.53
C GLN A 66 -18.12 -9.78 6.91
N ILE A 67 -18.62 -8.89 7.77
CA ILE A 67 -18.26 -8.85 9.17
C ILE A 67 -18.53 -10.21 9.80
N GLY A 68 -17.56 -10.75 10.52
CA GLY A 68 -17.61 -12.08 11.15
C GLY A 68 -17.09 -13.23 10.27
N ASP A 69 -16.88 -13.02 8.95
CA ASP A 69 -16.22 -14.03 8.12
C ASP A 69 -14.79 -14.28 8.62
N GLU A 70 -14.37 -15.54 8.64
CA GLU A 70 -12.99 -15.89 8.98
C GLU A 70 -12.06 -15.78 7.78
N VAL A 71 -10.88 -15.19 8.00
CA VAL A 71 -9.82 -15.01 7.01
C VAL A 71 -8.53 -15.63 7.54
N TRP A 72 -7.74 -16.22 6.66
CA TRP A 72 -6.38 -16.65 6.99
C TRP A 72 -5.46 -15.44 7.12
N THR A 73 -4.77 -15.35 8.25
CA THR A 73 -3.70 -14.38 8.51
C THR A 73 -2.41 -15.12 8.85
N LEU A 74 -1.28 -14.41 8.90
CA LEU A 74 -0.02 -15.00 9.38
C LEU A 74 -0.12 -15.45 10.85
N ALA A 75 -1.02 -14.85 11.63
CA ALA A 75 -1.28 -15.24 13.03
C ALA A 75 -2.40 -16.31 13.17
N GLY A 76 -2.80 -16.96 12.08
CA GLY A 76 -3.89 -17.93 12.05
C GLY A 76 -5.21 -17.34 11.57
N ARG A 77 -6.34 -18.01 11.88
CA ARG A 77 -7.67 -17.54 11.47
C ARG A 77 -8.12 -16.37 12.34
N LYS A 78 -8.67 -15.34 11.70
CA LYS A 78 -9.24 -14.18 12.37
C LYS A 78 -10.60 -13.82 11.76
N ALA A 79 -11.54 -13.47 12.61
CA ALA A 79 -12.85 -12.97 12.17
C ALA A 79 -12.73 -11.49 11.77
N ILE A 80 -13.34 -11.13 10.66
CA ILE A 80 -13.41 -9.75 10.18
C ILE A 80 -14.26 -8.93 11.15
N LYS A 81 -13.68 -7.83 11.65
CA LYS A 81 -14.36 -6.85 12.50
C LYS A 81 -15.17 -5.86 11.66
N TRP A 82 -14.56 -5.33 10.60
CA TRP A 82 -15.18 -4.36 9.71
C TRP A 82 -14.53 -4.36 8.33
N ILE A 83 -15.28 -3.89 7.33
CA ILE A 83 -14.78 -3.70 5.97
C ILE A 83 -15.07 -2.27 5.56
N GLY A 84 -14.02 -1.45 5.45
CA GLY A 84 -14.10 -0.12 4.90
C GLY A 84 -14.22 -0.16 3.38
N TYR A 85 -15.00 0.76 2.82
CA TYR A 85 -15.29 0.82 1.40
C TYR A 85 -15.20 2.25 0.86
N ASN A 86 -14.59 2.38 -0.32
CA ASN A 86 -14.62 3.62 -1.11
C ASN A 86 -14.82 3.31 -2.60
N LYS A 87 -15.45 4.23 -3.31
CA LYS A 87 -15.63 4.18 -4.76
C LYS A 87 -15.18 5.49 -5.39
N PHE A 88 -14.31 5.36 -6.38
CA PHE A 88 -13.85 6.46 -7.21
C PHE A 88 -14.32 6.23 -8.64
N THR A 89 -15.00 7.21 -9.20
CA THR A 89 -15.44 7.21 -10.60
C THR A 89 -14.57 8.15 -11.41
N LYS A 90 -14.24 7.73 -12.61
CA LYS A 90 -13.54 8.55 -13.58
C LYS A 90 -14.56 9.40 -14.35
N GLU A 91 -14.27 10.67 -14.57
CA GLU A 91 -15.03 11.46 -15.53
C GLU A 91 -14.79 10.94 -16.95
N GLU A 92 -15.84 10.87 -17.75
CA GLU A 92 -15.76 10.39 -19.13
C GLU A 92 -14.76 11.25 -19.94
N GLY A 93 -13.86 10.58 -20.66
CA GLY A 93 -12.81 11.24 -21.44
C GLY A 93 -11.60 11.74 -20.65
N SER A 94 -11.63 11.72 -19.31
CA SER A 94 -10.50 12.16 -18.48
C SER A 94 -9.57 11.01 -18.09
N PRO A 95 -8.26 11.24 -17.89
CA PRO A 95 -7.38 10.25 -17.29
C PRO A 95 -7.74 10.01 -15.81
N TRP A 96 -7.32 8.89 -15.26
CA TRP A 96 -7.37 8.69 -13.82
C TRP A 96 -6.47 9.71 -13.11
N GLN A 97 -6.92 10.24 -11.97
CA GLN A 97 -6.09 11.10 -11.15
C GLN A 97 -4.96 10.26 -10.53
N ASP A 98 -3.74 10.80 -10.53
CA ASP A 98 -2.56 10.13 -9.95
C ASP A 98 -2.78 9.74 -8.48
N SER A 99 -3.58 10.52 -7.75
CA SER A 99 -3.90 10.28 -6.34
C SER A 99 -4.67 8.99 -6.06
N VAL A 100 -5.37 8.45 -7.07
CA VAL A 100 -6.18 7.23 -6.97
C VAL A 100 -5.59 6.07 -7.79
N MET A 101 -4.50 6.33 -8.54
CA MET A 101 -3.87 5.34 -9.39
C MET A 101 -3.32 4.18 -8.55
N PRO A 102 -3.78 2.95 -8.76
CA PRO A 102 -3.23 1.79 -8.06
C PRO A 102 -1.88 1.37 -8.62
N VAL A 103 -1.17 0.60 -7.83
CA VAL A 103 0.03 -0.13 -8.24
C VAL A 103 -0.39 -1.56 -8.60
N ARG A 104 -0.10 -1.96 -9.82
CA ARG A 104 -0.24 -3.34 -10.28
C ARG A 104 1.00 -4.12 -9.86
N VAL A 105 0.81 -5.20 -9.14
CA VAL A 105 1.80 -6.24 -8.87
C VAL A 105 1.46 -7.41 -9.77
N ALA A 106 2.28 -7.66 -10.78
CA ALA A 106 2.02 -8.70 -11.78
C ALA A 106 1.98 -10.09 -11.13
N ARG A 107 1.24 -11.00 -11.76
CA ARG A 107 1.25 -12.41 -11.37
C ARG A 107 2.68 -12.90 -11.18
N PHE A 108 2.94 -13.57 -10.06
CA PHE A 108 4.25 -14.13 -9.67
C PHE A 108 5.39 -13.09 -9.50
N ALA A 109 5.07 -11.81 -9.39
CA ALA A 109 6.09 -10.78 -9.22
C ALA A 109 6.83 -10.87 -7.88
N LEU A 110 6.20 -11.42 -6.83
CA LEU A 110 6.80 -11.49 -5.49
C LEU A 110 7.60 -12.77 -5.27
N ASN A 111 7.09 -13.91 -5.72
CA ASN A 111 7.73 -15.24 -5.68
C ASN A 111 7.05 -16.18 -6.69
N ASP A 112 7.41 -17.48 -6.68
CA ASP A 112 6.90 -18.44 -7.67
C ASP A 112 5.40 -18.75 -7.52
N ASP A 113 4.80 -18.42 -6.37
CA ASP A 113 3.42 -18.73 -6.03
C ASP A 113 2.54 -17.48 -5.85
N SER A 114 3.13 -16.25 -5.82
CA SER A 114 2.37 -15.04 -5.52
C SER A 114 2.86 -13.78 -6.24
N PRO A 115 1.91 -12.87 -6.50
CA PRO A 115 0.47 -13.10 -6.46
C PRO A 115 0.04 -14.10 -7.56
N ARG A 116 -1.04 -14.84 -7.33
CA ARG A 116 -1.55 -15.85 -8.29
C ARG A 116 -2.21 -15.24 -9.52
N ARG A 117 -2.60 -13.97 -9.43
CA ARG A 117 -3.08 -13.09 -10.51
C ARG A 117 -2.54 -11.70 -10.28
N ASP A 118 -2.68 -10.82 -11.26
CA ASP A 118 -2.36 -9.41 -11.09
C ASP A 118 -3.11 -8.85 -9.88
N LEU A 119 -2.36 -8.30 -8.94
CA LEU A 119 -2.86 -7.72 -7.70
C LEU A 119 -2.74 -6.20 -7.79
N TYR A 120 -3.86 -5.51 -7.57
CA TYR A 120 -3.91 -4.05 -7.61
C TYR A 120 -4.08 -3.49 -6.21
N LEU A 121 -3.11 -2.69 -5.80
CA LEU A 121 -3.02 -2.13 -4.45
C LEU A 121 -2.97 -0.61 -4.51
N SER A 122 -3.51 0.07 -3.51
CA SER A 122 -3.20 1.49 -3.39
C SER A 122 -1.71 1.69 -3.11
N PRO A 123 -1.10 2.82 -3.52
CA PRO A 123 0.36 3.02 -3.40
C PRO A 123 0.93 2.85 -1.99
N ARG A 124 0.12 3.13 -0.97
CA ARG A 124 0.54 3.01 0.44
C ARG A 124 0.20 1.67 1.09
N GLN A 125 -0.55 0.80 0.42
CA GLN A 125 -0.80 -0.57 0.89
C GLN A 125 0.53 -1.28 1.07
N CYS A 126 0.77 -1.84 2.26
CA CYS A 126 2.02 -2.55 2.50
C CYS A 126 1.92 -4.02 2.08
N ILE A 127 3.01 -4.49 1.50
CA ILE A 127 3.31 -5.91 1.30
C ILE A 127 4.26 -6.34 2.41
N PHE A 128 4.02 -7.50 2.99
CA PHE A 128 4.90 -8.09 3.99
C PHE A 128 6.01 -8.86 3.30
N ILE A 129 7.23 -8.35 3.39
CA ILE A 129 8.45 -8.92 2.78
C ILE A 129 9.58 -8.81 3.79
N ASN A 130 10.38 -9.88 3.95
CA ASN A 130 11.55 -9.89 4.82
C ASN A 130 11.23 -9.39 6.24
N GLU A 131 10.11 -9.87 6.81
CA GLU A 131 9.65 -9.54 8.17
C GLU A 131 9.28 -8.05 8.40
N ALA A 132 9.04 -7.31 7.32
CA ALA A 132 8.66 -5.91 7.36
C ALA A 132 7.46 -5.61 6.45
N LEU A 133 6.71 -4.58 6.81
CA LEU A 133 5.63 -4.01 6.01
C LEU A 133 6.20 -2.88 5.15
N ILE A 134 6.21 -3.08 3.83
CA ILE A 134 6.78 -2.14 2.87
C ILE A 134 5.65 -1.61 1.97
N PRO A 135 5.37 -0.30 1.95
CA PRO A 135 4.45 0.32 1.01
C PRO A 135 4.81 -0.04 -0.43
N VAL A 136 3.84 -0.55 -1.19
CA VAL A 136 4.08 -1.07 -2.55
C VAL A 136 4.66 -0.01 -3.49
N MET A 137 4.39 1.27 -3.25
CA MET A 137 4.97 2.37 -4.02
C MET A 137 6.50 2.41 -4.01
N TYR A 138 7.15 1.88 -2.98
CA TYR A 138 8.60 1.81 -2.89
C TYR A 138 9.21 0.62 -3.65
N LEU A 139 8.36 -0.29 -4.11
CA LEU A 139 8.74 -1.51 -4.83
C LEU A 139 8.49 -1.40 -6.35
N ILE A 140 7.98 -0.25 -6.83
CA ILE A 140 7.73 0.00 -8.25
C ILE A 140 9.05 -0.11 -9.01
N ASN A 141 9.10 -1.06 -9.97
CA ASN A 141 10.26 -1.35 -10.81
C ASN A 141 9.98 -1.18 -12.31
N GLU A 142 8.79 -0.65 -12.67
CA GLU A 142 8.31 -0.39 -14.04
C GLU A 142 8.26 -1.63 -14.95
N ALA A 143 8.40 -2.81 -14.37
CA ALA A 143 8.32 -4.09 -15.10
C ALA A 143 7.22 -4.98 -14.51
N SER A 144 7.49 -5.67 -13.40
CA SER A 144 6.52 -6.52 -12.73
C SER A 144 5.68 -5.79 -11.69
N ILE A 145 6.13 -4.63 -11.22
CA ILE A 145 5.42 -3.76 -10.28
C ILE A 145 5.42 -2.34 -10.87
N ALA A 146 4.25 -1.84 -11.26
CA ALA A 146 4.10 -0.56 -11.94
C ALA A 146 2.74 0.09 -11.65
N LEU A 147 2.62 1.40 -11.88
CA LEU A 147 1.31 2.06 -11.85
C LEU A 147 0.42 1.51 -12.95
N GLY A 148 -0.85 1.25 -12.65
CA GLY A 148 -1.79 0.77 -13.65
C GLY A 148 -3.16 0.47 -13.08
N VAL A 149 -4.17 0.58 -13.93
CA VAL A 149 -5.58 0.29 -13.63
C VAL A 149 -6.00 -0.91 -14.50
N PRO A 150 -6.82 -1.84 -13.99
CA PRO A 150 -7.44 -2.85 -14.84
C PRO A 150 -8.17 -2.20 -16.02
N SER A 151 -7.97 -2.72 -17.24
CA SER A 151 -8.45 -2.11 -18.49
C SER A 151 -9.97 -2.02 -18.60
N ASP A 152 -10.68 -2.86 -17.86
CA ASP A 152 -12.13 -3.02 -17.86
C ASP A 152 -12.85 -2.21 -16.77
N MET A 153 -12.12 -1.47 -15.93
CA MET A 153 -12.71 -0.73 -14.81
C MET A 153 -13.04 0.73 -15.18
N SER A 154 -14.32 1.07 -15.15
CA SER A 154 -14.83 2.44 -15.19
C SER A 154 -14.89 3.12 -13.81
N ALA A 155 -14.82 2.33 -12.74
CA ALA A 155 -14.77 2.77 -11.36
C ALA A 155 -13.77 1.94 -10.56
N LEU A 156 -13.03 2.59 -9.65
CA LEU A 156 -12.15 1.93 -8.69
C LEU A 156 -12.91 1.78 -7.38
N GLU A 157 -13.32 0.56 -7.09
CA GLU A 157 -13.93 0.18 -5.82
C GLU A 157 -12.84 -0.43 -4.94
N SER A 158 -12.64 0.15 -3.77
CA SER A 158 -11.55 -0.19 -2.88
C SER A 158 -12.06 -0.61 -1.51
N TYR A 159 -11.42 -1.63 -0.96
CA TYR A 159 -11.83 -2.30 0.28
C TYR A 159 -10.68 -2.37 1.27
N HIS A 160 -11.03 -2.25 2.56
CA HIS A 160 -10.13 -2.47 3.68
C HIS A 160 -10.73 -3.50 4.62
N VAL A 161 -9.95 -4.51 4.97
CA VAL A 161 -10.37 -5.52 5.94
C VAL A 161 -9.73 -5.19 7.29
N GLU A 162 -10.57 -4.96 8.30
CA GLU A 162 -10.16 -4.68 9.68
C GLU A 162 -10.45 -5.88 10.58
N PHE A 163 -9.52 -6.17 11.47
CA PHE A 163 -9.65 -7.14 12.57
C PHE A 163 -9.52 -6.42 13.92
N ASP A 164 -9.60 -7.14 15.04
CA ASP A 164 -9.35 -6.56 16.38
C ASP A 164 -7.88 -6.19 16.60
N THR A 165 -6.98 -6.83 15.85
CA THR A 165 -5.54 -6.55 15.81
C THR A 165 -5.10 -6.29 14.39
N HIS A 166 -3.99 -5.54 14.20
CA HIS A 166 -3.39 -5.39 12.89
C HIS A 166 -2.76 -6.71 12.44
N GLU A 167 -3.15 -7.19 11.27
CA GLU A 167 -2.81 -8.52 10.76
C GLU A 167 -2.14 -8.43 9.38
N VAL A 168 -1.58 -9.54 8.95
CA VAL A 168 -1.17 -9.77 7.55
C VAL A 168 -2.06 -10.86 6.97
N ILE A 169 -2.79 -10.53 5.92
CA ILE A 169 -3.72 -11.41 5.20
C ILE A 169 -3.14 -11.85 3.85
N PHE A 170 -3.77 -12.82 3.21
CA PHE A 170 -3.34 -13.31 1.89
C PHE A 170 -4.30 -12.83 0.82
N ALA A 171 -3.83 -11.86 0.00
CA ALA A 171 -4.54 -11.30 -1.15
C ALA A 171 -3.92 -11.85 -2.45
N GLU A 172 -4.67 -12.60 -3.25
CA GLU A 172 -4.16 -13.37 -4.40
C GLU A 172 -2.96 -14.26 -4.03
N GLY A 173 -2.86 -14.67 -2.75
CA GLY A 173 -1.73 -15.40 -2.19
C GLY A 173 -0.55 -14.54 -1.74
N ALA A 174 -0.54 -13.25 -2.04
CA ALA A 174 0.46 -12.32 -1.53
C ALA A 174 0.14 -11.89 -0.09
N SER A 175 1.17 -11.78 0.74
CA SER A 175 1.04 -11.31 2.12
C SER A 175 0.93 -9.80 2.15
N VAL A 176 -0.24 -9.27 2.52
CA VAL A 176 -0.52 -7.82 2.59
C VAL A 176 -1.08 -7.45 3.95
N GLU A 177 -0.83 -6.22 4.39
CA GLU A 177 -1.38 -5.74 5.65
C GLU A 177 -2.90 -5.63 5.63
N SER A 178 -3.52 -5.86 6.78
CA SER A 178 -4.90 -5.48 7.07
C SER A 178 -4.98 -3.99 7.41
N TYR A 179 -6.17 -3.49 7.68
CA TYR A 179 -6.34 -2.10 8.12
C TYR A 179 -5.86 -1.89 9.56
N ASP A 180 -5.07 -0.83 9.77
CA ASP A 180 -4.46 -0.48 11.06
C ASP A 180 -5.39 0.30 12.01
N GLY A 181 -6.61 0.60 11.58
CA GLY A 181 -7.58 1.36 12.36
C GLY A 181 -7.44 2.88 12.31
N TRP A 182 -6.47 3.42 11.59
CA TRP A 182 -6.25 4.86 11.49
C TRP A 182 -7.25 5.55 10.57
N ASN A 183 -7.95 6.61 11.07
CA ASN A 183 -8.79 7.51 10.28
C ASN A 183 -9.92 6.81 9.48
N ARG A 184 -10.77 6.03 10.14
CA ARG A 184 -11.93 5.35 9.53
C ARG A 184 -12.94 6.30 8.88
N GLU A 185 -12.92 7.58 9.27
CA GLU A 185 -13.82 8.63 8.74
C GLU A 185 -13.66 8.86 7.21
N VAL A 186 -12.56 8.39 6.62
CA VAL A 186 -12.31 8.52 5.16
C VAL A 186 -13.11 7.53 4.31
N PHE A 187 -13.74 6.54 4.93
CA PHE A 187 -14.51 5.52 4.21
C PHE A 187 -15.95 5.96 3.99
N SER A 188 -16.47 5.69 2.81
CA SER A 188 -17.85 6.03 2.43
C SER A 188 -18.89 5.36 3.33
N ASN A 189 -18.56 4.21 3.93
CA ASN A 189 -19.43 3.47 4.85
C ASN A 189 -19.08 3.65 6.32
N PHE A 190 -18.35 4.72 6.69
CA PHE A 190 -17.95 4.98 8.08
C PHE A 190 -19.15 5.01 9.07
N VAL A 191 -20.31 5.51 8.63
CA VAL A 191 -21.53 5.52 9.45
C VAL A 191 -21.92 4.10 9.93
N GLN A 192 -21.62 3.06 9.15
CA GLN A 192 -21.82 1.67 9.59
C GLN A 192 -20.90 1.34 10.77
N TYR A 193 -19.61 1.74 10.69
CA TYR A 193 -18.67 1.55 11.79
C TYR A 193 -19.13 2.23 13.07
N GLU A 194 -19.55 3.51 12.99
CA GLU A 194 -20.05 4.27 14.14
C GLU A 194 -21.26 3.60 14.82
N ARG A 195 -22.18 3.04 14.03
CA ARG A 195 -23.35 2.33 14.56
C ARG A 195 -22.97 1.05 15.32
N LEU A 196 -21.94 0.36 14.90
CA LEU A 196 -21.51 -0.92 15.48
C LEU A 196 -20.59 -0.73 16.68
N TYR A 197 -19.69 0.27 16.64
CA TYR A 197 -18.58 0.38 17.59
C TYR A 197 -18.49 1.74 18.29
N GLY A 198 -19.34 2.72 17.92
CA GLY A 198 -19.29 4.08 18.47
C GLY A 198 -18.15 4.92 17.90
N ARG A 199 -18.04 6.18 18.38
CA ARG A 199 -17.07 7.18 17.89
C ARG A 199 -15.68 7.12 18.54
N GLU A 200 -15.52 6.39 19.63
CA GLU A 200 -14.37 6.55 20.53
C GLU A 200 -13.06 5.89 20.08
N HIS A 201 -13.00 5.23 18.92
CA HIS A 201 -11.84 4.43 18.55
C HIS A 201 -11.01 5.06 17.43
N ARG A 202 -10.31 6.15 17.74
CA ARG A 202 -9.33 6.80 16.82
C ARG A 202 -7.89 6.32 16.98
N SER A 203 -7.62 5.25 17.72
CA SER A 203 -6.26 4.75 17.90
C SER A 203 -5.88 3.80 16.78
N SER A 204 -4.73 4.03 16.15
CA SER A 204 -4.10 3.02 15.30
C SER A 204 -3.70 1.81 16.15
N MET A 205 -3.86 0.62 15.60
CA MET A 205 -3.42 -0.62 16.23
C MET A 205 -1.88 -0.67 16.22
N LYS A 206 -1.33 -1.45 17.15
CA LYS A 206 0.10 -1.80 17.08
C LYS A 206 0.33 -2.56 15.77
N PRO A 207 1.28 -2.12 14.92
CA PRO A 207 1.57 -2.82 13.67
C PRO A 207 1.99 -4.27 13.91
N PHE A 208 1.56 -5.17 13.02
CA PHE A 208 1.95 -6.59 13.02
C PHE A 208 3.48 -6.76 12.92
N ALA A 209 4.11 -5.95 12.08
CA ALA A 209 5.55 -5.92 11.87
C ALA A 209 6.01 -4.46 11.67
N PRO A 210 7.33 -4.18 11.71
CA PRO A 210 7.86 -2.85 11.44
C PRO A 210 7.39 -2.33 10.09
N VAL A 211 6.81 -1.12 10.07
CA VAL A 211 6.44 -0.42 8.83
C VAL A 211 7.63 0.42 8.37
N LEU A 212 8.14 0.10 7.19
CA LEU A 212 9.29 0.82 6.62
C LEU A 212 8.80 1.96 5.73
N SER A 213 9.34 3.16 5.93
CA SER A 213 9.07 4.32 5.08
C SER A 213 10.31 5.17 4.90
N TYR A 214 10.37 5.92 3.78
CA TYR A 214 11.44 6.89 3.54
C TYR A 214 11.23 8.22 4.30
N ASP A 215 10.20 8.35 5.13
CA ASP A 215 9.82 9.59 5.84
C ASP A 215 10.73 9.89 7.05
N GLY A 216 12.05 9.84 6.88
CA GLY A 216 13.04 10.36 7.83
C GLY A 216 13.35 9.50 9.08
N ARG A 217 12.41 8.72 9.60
CA ARG A 217 12.63 7.87 10.81
C ARG A 217 13.62 6.73 10.59
N ALA A 218 13.70 6.20 9.38
CA ALA A 218 14.67 5.17 9.03
C ALA A 218 16.13 5.70 9.05
N GLN A 219 16.32 6.99 8.80
CA GLN A 219 17.67 7.63 8.89
C GLN A 219 18.10 7.82 10.34
N GLU A 220 17.18 8.14 11.26
CA GLU A 220 17.46 8.23 12.69
C GLU A 220 17.82 6.87 13.28
N LEU A 221 17.11 5.81 12.89
CA LEU A 221 17.43 4.45 13.33
C LEU A 221 18.79 3.97 12.80
N LYS A 222 19.13 4.31 11.55
CA LYS A 222 20.47 4.04 10.97
C LYS A 222 21.58 4.78 11.73
N GLY A 223 21.31 6.01 12.17
CA GLY A 223 22.24 6.80 13.00
C GLY A 223 22.50 6.12 14.35
N LEU A 224 21.45 5.65 15.01
CA LEU A 224 21.53 4.95 16.30
C LEU A 224 22.25 3.59 16.18
N ILE A 225 21.94 2.80 15.15
CA ILE A 225 22.61 1.50 14.92
C ILE A 225 24.10 1.71 14.60
N ARG A 226 24.46 2.71 13.77
CA ARG A 226 25.86 3.05 13.50
C ARG A 226 26.64 3.47 14.74
N SER A 227 26.00 4.13 15.69
CA SER A 227 26.67 4.56 16.94
C SER A 227 26.88 3.42 17.94
N LEU A 228 26.12 2.32 17.82
CA LEU A 228 26.17 1.17 18.72
C LEU A 228 27.06 0.02 18.23
N VAL A 229 27.43 0.00 16.95
CA VAL A 229 28.17 -1.10 16.31
C VAL A 229 29.38 -0.55 15.56
N SER A 230 30.49 -0.28 16.28
CA SER A 230 31.70 0.29 15.69
C SER A 230 32.61 -0.72 14.98
N ASP A 231 32.44 -2.05 15.17
CA ASP A 231 33.42 -3.04 14.71
C ASP A 231 32.85 -4.28 13.98
N VAL A 232 31.58 -4.29 13.62
CA VAL A 232 31.02 -5.38 12.79
C VAL A 232 30.62 -4.79 11.45
N VAL A 233 31.18 -5.34 10.36
CA VAL A 233 30.71 -5.06 8.99
C VAL A 233 29.32 -5.67 8.82
N VAL A 234 28.32 -5.02 9.38
CA VAL A 234 26.91 -5.33 9.09
C VAL A 234 26.60 -4.65 7.76
N ASP A 235 26.14 -5.42 6.80
CA ASP A 235 25.62 -4.89 5.53
C ASP A 235 24.36 -4.06 5.83
N ILE A 236 24.55 -2.77 6.11
CA ILE A 236 23.48 -1.80 6.47
C ILE A 236 22.81 -1.31 5.17
N ARG A 237 22.50 -2.22 4.24
CA ARG A 237 21.63 -1.85 3.12
C ARG A 237 20.23 -1.54 3.67
N ASP A 238 19.58 -0.57 3.05
CA ASP A 238 18.20 -0.23 3.33
C ASP A 238 17.30 -1.46 3.07
N PRO A 239 16.52 -1.97 4.05
CA PRO A 239 15.65 -3.12 3.83
C PRO A 239 14.67 -2.93 2.67
N ILE A 240 14.21 -1.69 2.41
CA ILE A 240 13.38 -1.36 1.25
C ILE A 240 14.21 -1.57 -0.03
N GLN A 241 15.47 -1.13 -0.04
CA GLN A 241 16.33 -1.30 -1.20
C GLN A 241 16.65 -2.78 -1.46
N ILE A 242 16.85 -3.58 -0.42
CA ILE A 242 17.05 -5.03 -0.55
C ILE A 242 15.81 -5.68 -1.19
N ALA A 243 14.62 -5.37 -0.69
CA ALA A 243 13.38 -5.90 -1.25
C ALA A 243 13.19 -5.46 -2.71
N TYR A 244 13.45 -4.17 -3.00
CA TYR A 244 13.38 -3.65 -4.37
C TYR A 244 14.35 -4.39 -5.32
N ASP A 245 15.60 -4.54 -4.93
CA ASP A 245 16.62 -5.20 -5.77
C ASP A 245 16.28 -6.68 -6.03
N GLN A 246 15.74 -7.38 -5.03
CA GLN A 246 15.24 -8.75 -5.18
C GLN A 246 14.12 -8.86 -6.21
N LEU A 247 13.13 -7.96 -6.12
CA LEU A 247 11.97 -7.95 -7.01
C LEU A 247 12.33 -7.46 -8.42
N ALA A 248 13.23 -6.50 -8.55
CA ALA A 248 13.74 -6.05 -9.85
C ALA A 248 14.50 -7.16 -10.58
N LYS A 249 15.37 -7.88 -9.87
CA LYS A 249 16.07 -9.04 -10.43
C LYS A 249 15.10 -10.15 -10.84
N ARG A 250 14.05 -10.39 -10.04
CA ARG A 250 13.00 -11.34 -10.39
C ARG A 250 12.25 -10.92 -11.64
N ALA A 251 11.91 -9.65 -11.77
CA ALA A 251 11.24 -9.12 -12.96
C ALA A 251 12.06 -9.35 -14.24
N GLU A 252 13.39 -9.18 -14.18
CA GLU A 252 14.28 -9.49 -15.29
C GLU A 252 14.21 -10.98 -15.69
N ALA A 253 14.18 -11.89 -14.69
CA ALA A 253 14.07 -13.31 -14.94
C ALA A 253 12.71 -13.77 -15.51
N MET A 254 11.64 -12.99 -15.30
CA MET A 254 10.30 -13.27 -15.86
C MET A 254 10.16 -12.86 -17.33
N LEU A 255 11.11 -12.10 -17.87
CA LEU A 255 11.10 -11.62 -19.26
C LEU A 255 11.87 -12.57 -20.22
N VAL A 256 12.54 -13.58 -19.69
CA VAL A 256 13.29 -14.61 -20.43
C VAL A 256 12.45 -15.86 -20.59
#